data_b1028b277eec1ded1b04e4419f742e2b
#
_entry.id   b1028b277eec1ded1b04e4419f742e2b
#
_cell.length_a   1.000
_cell.length_b   1.000
_cell.length_c   1.000
_cell.angle_alpha   90.00
_cell.angle_beta   90.00
_cell.angle_gamma   90.00
#
_symmetry.space_group_name_H-M   'P 1'
#
loop_
_entity.id
_entity.type
_entity.pdbx_description
1 polymer ?
#
loop_
_entity_poly.entity_id
_entity_poly.type
_entity_poly.pdbx_seq_one_letter_code
_entity_poly.pdbx_strand_id
1 'polypeptide(L)'
;MKIELRDPNEIMKLSRLGSFHQSKLSFLRSFLNEFKDWDYTRDLFNLDHDGYGEAVYSFRKKNRVYSLVCFSNKIKDEERSDRVIATKWDAAFTLHDGVPSKDDIARLKKEVPKQEVGRLSFKELTLSRANKSVRVFNHVVESLSNGKQPDLDLLSKVGYLYRTTAVYGSGKFGLADRFRIKNREEINGPFRLEMMLVYFVRQFTFDHVNHVAYHKNPKKAVKLSEKICKNLGIGNSTGLGMAPFIVNHPTLLNNWILSRETALKKIREIKKVEDKDSKLFVECIKKSLTNITSWNTDSKYQQDKIKSLLKDVEKFLNYIENDFNFKNEYPFNEIYVWLDKETCDECIEYVVSIMMEPYNYIIDPLVKNMSSDEEKYFNIPTNRTVEELRSIVKNKYPNILDINFEKKENYQNFWFISKNKEEPRLADRFEEHGSELE
;
A
#
# COMPACT_ATOMS: atom_id res chain seq x y z
N MET A 1 -3.17 16.40 32.30
CA MET A 1 -1.72 16.18 32.07
C MET A 1 -1.39 16.72 30.68
N LYS A 2 -0.32 17.51 30.55
CA LYS A 2 0.15 17.98 29.22
C LYS A 2 1.32 17.09 28.80
N ILE A 3 1.16 16.37 27.70
CA ILE A 3 2.20 15.53 27.12
C ILE A 3 2.86 16.28 25.96
N GLU A 4 4.17 16.24 25.88
CA GLU A 4 4.89 16.79 24.76
C GLU A 4 5.07 15.74 23.64
N LEU A 5 5.32 16.19 22.42
CA LEU A 5 5.72 15.29 21.34
C LEU A 5 7.07 14.68 21.70
N ARG A 6 7.30 13.46 21.28
CA ARG A 6 8.61 12.81 21.46
C ARG A 6 9.68 13.58 20.69
N ASP A 7 10.91 13.54 21.20
CA ASP A 7 12.05 14.20 20.57
C ASP A 7 12.29 13.63 19.16
N PRO A 8 12.45 14.50 18.15
CA PRO A 8 12.74 14.05 16.79
C PRO A 8 13.96 13.13 16.67
N ASN A 9 14.99 13.35 17.50
CA ASN A 9 16.18 12.49 17.48
C ASN A 9 15.86 11.09 18.00
N GLU A 10 14.94 10.94 18.94
CA GLU A 10 14.45 9.65 19.41
C GLU A 10 13.67 8.93 18.32
N ILE A 11 12.77 9.64 17.65
CA ILE A 11 11.93 9.05 16.59
C ILE A 11 12.76 8.69 15.36
N MET A 12 13.79 9.46 15.05
CA MET A 12 14.70 9.21 13.94
C MET A 12 15.73 8.12 14.23
N LYS A 13 15.73 7.53 15.43
CA LYS A 13 16.51 6.29 15.67
C LYS A 13 16.07 5.21 14.69
N LEU A 14 17.04 4.50 14.14
CA LEU A 14 16.78 3.49 13.12
C LEU A 14 15.91 2.33 13.63
N SER A 15 16.03 1.99 14.91
CA SER A 15 15.18 1.01 15.58
C SER A 15 13.70 1.40 15.58
N ARG A 16 13.40 2.69 15.68
CA ARG A 16 12.04 3.22 15.65
C ARG A 16 11.55 3.47 14.23
N LEU A 17 12.29 4.25 13.45
CA LEU A 17 11.89 4.69 12.10
C LEU A 17 11.53 3.54 11.16
N GLY A 18 12.28 2.44 11.21
CA GLY A 18 12.02 1.29 10.35
C GLY A 18 11.01 0.31 10.91
N SER A 19 10.46 0.57 12.08
CA SER A 19 9.53 -0.32 12.79
C SER A 19 8.10 0.23 12.82
N PHE A 20 7.85 1.33 12.10
CA PHE A 20 6.51 1.89 11.97
C PHE A 20 5.62 0.90 11.25
N HIS A 21 4.75 0.28 12.02
CA HIS A 21 3.74 -0.61 11.47
C HIS A 21 2.58 0.19 10.86
N GLN A 22 1.82 -0.43 9.97
CA GLN A 22 0.67 0.23 9.39
C GLN A 22 -0.39 0.52 10.45
N SER A 23 -0.64 1.80 10.65
CA SER A 23 -1.73 2.31 11.47
C SER A 23 -2.78 2.96 10.56
N LYS A 24 -3.82 3.52 11.15
CA LYS A 24 -4.78 4.36 10.41
C LYS A 24 -4.13 5.59 9.75
N LEU A 25 -2.93 5.96 10.16
CA LEU A 25 -2.09 6.98 9.52
C LEU A 25 -1.16 6.42 8.44
N SER A 26 -1.34 5.18 7.98
CA SER A 26 -0.60 4.71 6.81
C SER A 26 -1.15 5.33 5.54
N PHE A 27 -0.27 5.69 4.63
CA PHE A 27 -0.67 6.24 3.32
C PHE A 27 -1.57 5.29 2.55
N LEU A 28 -1.24 4.01 2.56
CA LEU A 28 -2.01 3.00 1.87
C LEU A 28 -3.40 2.85 2.48
N ARG A 29 -3.49 2.72 3.79
CA ARG A 29 -4.75 2.53 4.48
C ARG A 29 -5.67 3.74 4.37
N SER A 30 -5.11 4.94 4.52
CA SER A 30 -5.82 6.19 4.27
C SER A 30 -6.40 6.25 2.84
N PHE A 31 -5.59 5.84 1.88
CA PHE A 31 -5.96 5.80 0.47
C PHE A 31 -7.09 4.77 0.22
N LEU A 32 -6.97 3.55 0.74
CA LEU A 32 -8.00 2.52 0.62
C LEU A 32 -9.33 2.98 1.23
N ASN A 33 -9.30 3.58 2.41
CA ASN A 33 -10.48 4.13 3.05
C ASN A 33 -11.18 5.23 2.23
N GLU A 34 -10.41 6.01 1.49
CA GLU A 34 -10.96 7.03 0.60
C GLU A 34 -11.63 6.44 -0.65
N PHE A 35 -11.05 5.36 -1.19
CA PHE A 35 -11.50 4.78 -2.45
C PHE A 35 -12.53 3.64 -2.32
N LYS A 36 -12.67 3.03 -1.15
CA LYS A 36 -13.67 1.96 -0.91
C LYS A 36 -15.11 2.38 -1.20
N ASP A 37 -15.43 3.68 -1.03
CA ASP A 37 -16.78 4.23 -1.22
C ASP A 37 -16.99 4.78 -2.64
N TRP A 38 -16.10 4.48 -3.57
CA TRP A 38 -16.28 4.85 -4.95
C TRP A 38 -17.11 3.80 -5.68
N ASP A 39 -18.20 4.24 -6.28
CA ASP A 39 -18.97 3.40 -7.19
C ASP A 39 -18.21 3.21 -8.49
N TYR A 40 -18.28 2.03 -9.08
CA TYR A 40 -17.69 1.81 -10.39
C TYR A 40 -18.63 1.11 -11.34
N THR A 41 -18.47 1.40 -12.63
CA THR A 41 -19.13 0.72 -13.74
C THR A 41 -18.09 0.21 -14.72
N ARG A 42 -18.37 -0.94 -15.29
CA ARG A 42 -17.59 -1.48 -16.39
C ARG A 42 -18.27 -1.03 -17.71
N ASP A 43 -17.79 0.11 -18.24
CA ASP A 43 -18.41 0.79 -19.38
C ASP A 43 -18.09 0.09 -20.71
N LEU A 44 -16.91 -0.53 -20.82
CA LEU A 44 -16.49 -1.33 -21.96
C LEU A 44 -15.71 -2.56 -21.46
N PHE A 45 -15.98 -3.70 -22.07
CA PHE A 45 -15.18 -4.91 -21.82
C PHE A 45 -15.20 -5.76 -23.09
N ASN A 46 -14.31 -5.43 -24.00
CA ASN A 46 -14.19 -6.06 -25.32
C ASN A 46 -12.86 -6.81 -25.38
N LEU A 47 -12.85 -7.98 -24.75
CA LEU A 47 -11.71 -8.91 -24.79
C LEU A 47 -12.11 -10.14 -25.60
N ASP A 48 -11.17 -10.67 -26.38
CA ASP A 48 -11.32 -11.98 -27.01
C ASP A 48 -11.31 -13.11 -25.96
N HIS A 49 -11.48 -14.35 -26.40
CA HIS A 49 -11.53 -15.52 -25.51
C HIS A 49 -10.22 -15.74 -24.73
N ASP A 50 -9.09 -15.27 -25.26
CA ASP A 50 -7.79 -15.34 -24.60
C ASP A 50 -7.52 -14.14 -23.66
N GLY A 51 -8.44 -13.18 -23.63
CA GLY A 51 -8.36 -12.00 -22.77
C GLY A 51 -7.59 -10.83 -23.40
N TYR A 52 -7.42 -10.78 -24.72
CA TYR A 52 -6.78 -9.65 -25.40
C TYR A 52 -7.82 -8.66 -25.90
N GLY A 53 -7.54 -7.38 -25.75
CA GLY A 53 -8.46 -6.33 -26.17
C GLY A 53 -8.44 -5.11 -25.27
N GLU A 54 -9.61 -4.52 -25.07
CA GLU A 54 -9.75 -3.25 -24.36
C GLU A 54 -10.88 -3.29 -23.34
N ALA A 55 -10.67 -2.59 -22.22
CA ALA A 55 -11.69 -2.42 -21.20
C ALA A 55 -11.66 -0.99 -20.63
N VAL A 56 -12.82 -0.51 -20.18
CA VAL A 56 -12.98 0.79 -19.53
C VAL A 56 -13.82 0.62 -18.29
N TYR A 57 -13.30 1.14 -17.18
CA TYR A 57 -13.97 1.18 -15.89
C TYR A 57 -14.08 2.62 -15.44
N SER A 58 -15.28 3.11 -15.19
CA SER A 58 -15.49 4.44 -14.63
C SER A 58 -15.79 4.37 -13.14
N PHE A 59 -15.02 5.08 -12.36
CA PHE A 59 -15.11 5.19 -10.92
C PHE A 59 -15.71 6.55 -10.57
N ARG A 60 -16.74 6.55 -9.72
CA ARG A 60 -17.56 7.74 -9.42
C ARG A 60 -17.65 7.99 -7.93
N LYS A 61 -17.45 9.24 -7.54
CA LYS A 61 -17.75 9.71 -6.19
C LYS A 61 -18.29 11.14 -6.28
N LYS A 62 -19.52 11.35 -5.83
CA LYS A 62 -20.22 12.63 -5.99
C LYS A 62 -20.24 13.06 -7.48
N ASN A 63 -19.70 14.22 -7.79
CA ASN A 63 -19.60 14.77 -9.15
C ASN A 63 -18.25 14.48 -9.83
N ARG A 64 -17.41 13.63 -9.27
CA ARG A 64 -16.12 13.22 -9.83
C ARG A 64 -16.23 11.88 -10.55
N VAL A 65 -15.60 11.82 -11.69
CA VAL A 65 -15.47 10.58 -12.48
C VAL A 65 -14.06 10.46 -12.98
N TYR A 66 -13.46 9.30 -12.77
CA TYR A 66 -12.17 8.91 -13.35
C TYR A 66 -12.35 7.56 -14.03
N SER A 67 -11.81 7.43 -15.23
CA SER A 67 -11.92 6.18 -15.97
C SER A 67 -10.57 5.51 -16.15
N LEU A 68 -10.47 4.26 -15.72
CA LEU A 68 -9.35 3.40 -16.06
C LEU A 68 -9.58 2.84 -17.47
N VAL A 69 -8.70 3.14 -18.40
CA VAL A 69 -8.69 2.59 -19.74
C VAL A 69 -7.57 1.56 -19.83
N CYS A 70 -7.93 0.34 -20.18
CA CYS A 70 -7.05 -0.81 -20.19
C CYS A 70 -6.90 -1.37 -21.61
N PHE A 71 -5.67 -1.72 -21.97
CA PHE A 71 -5.35 -2.43 -23.20
C PHE A 71 -4.54 -3.68 -22.84
N SER A 72 -5.11 -4.85 -23.14
CA SER A 72 -4.44 -6.15 -22.98
C SER A 72 -3.91 -6.62 -24.33
N ASN A 73 -2.61 -6.91 -24.40
CA ASN A 73 -1.91 -7.19 -25.63
C ASN A 73 -1.43 -8.64 -25.69
N LYS A 74 -1.46 -9.23 -26.87
CA LYS A 74 -0.83 -10.52 -27.11
C LYS A 74 0.67 -10.32 -27.29
N ILE A 75 1.44 -10.94 -26.40
CA ILE A 75 2.90 -10.93 -26.44
C ILE A 75 3.38 -12.36 -26.64
N LYS A 76 4.28 -12.57 -27.56
CA LYS A 76 4.95 -13.86 -27.71
C LYS A 76 5.85 -14.14 -26.51
N ASP A 77 5.97 -15.42 -26.13
CA ASP A 77 6.78 -15.76 -24.94
C ASP A 77 8.25 -15.33 -25.08
N GLU A 78 8.78 -15.32 -26.29
CA GLU A 78 10.13 -14.83 -26.60
C GLU A 78 10.31 -13.32 -26.38
N GLU A 79 9.21 -12.56 -26.41
CA GLU A 79 9.19 -11.10 -26.21
C GLU A 79 8.88 -10.72 -24.75
N ARG A 80 8.59 -11.70 -23.88
CA ARG A 80 8.34 -11.47 -22.47
C ARG A 80 9.65 -11.17 -21.75
N SER A 81 9.65 -10.11 -21.00
CA SER A 81 10.80 -9.69 -20.21
C SER A 81 10.35 -9.20 -18.87
N ASP A 82 10.96 -9.69 -17.81
CA ASP A 82 10.83 -9.14 -16.47
C ASP A 82 11.65 -7.86 -16.27
N ARG A 83 12.35 -7.42 -17.32
CA ARG A 83 13.20 -6.24 -17.26
C ARG A 83 12.38 -4.95 -17.32
N VAL A 84 12.84 -3.95 -16.61
CA VAL A 84 12.24 -2.59 -16.57
C VAL A 84 12.24 -1.90 -17.95
N ILE A 85 13.06 -2.37 -18.87
CA ILE A 85 13.24 -1.85 -20.24
C ILE A 85 12.68 -2.84 -21.27
N ALA A 86 11.53 -3.43 -21.03
CA ALA A 86 10.89 -4.25 -22.04
C ALA A 86 10.19 -3.35 -23.08
N THR A 87 10.24 -3.78 -24.32
CA THR A 87 9.58 -3.07 -25.44
C THR A 87 8.11 -3.42 -25.58
N LYS A 88 7.66 -4.49 -24.93
CA LYS A 88 6.28 -4.98 -24.96
C LYS A 88 5.79 -5.36 -23.58
N TRP A 89 4.50 -5.17 -23.35
CA TRP A 89 3.83 -5.34 -22.07
C TRP A 89 2.54 -6.12 -22.24
N ASP A 90 2.22 -7.00 -21.29
CA ASP A 90 0.96 -7.74 -21.28
C ASP A 90 -0.25 -6.81 -21.23
N ALA A 91 -0.14 -5.71 -20.49
CA ALA A 91 -1.18 -4.70 -20.43
C ALA A 91 -0.60 -3.29 -20.26
N ALA A 92 -1.32 -2.32 -20.79
CA ALA A 92 -1.06 -0.90 -20.61
C ALA A 92 -2.34 -0.20 -20.16
N PHE A 93 -2.19 0.79 -19.28
CA PHE A 93 -3.28 1.47 -18.63
C PHE A 93 -3.09 2.98 -18.67
N THR A 94 -4.21 3.70 -18.73
CA THR A 94 -4.24 5.12 -18.40
C THR A 94 -5.41 5.43 -17.47
N LEU A 95 -5.21 6.42 -16.58
CA LEU A 95 -6.29 7.02 -15.83
C LEU A 95 -6.74 8.28 -16.59
N HIS A 96 -7.97 8.28 -17.04
CA HIS A 96 -8.58 9.35 -17.82
C HIS A 96 -9.48 10.21 -16.91
N ASP A 97 -9.42 11.52 -17.07
CA ASP A 97 -10.27 12.48 -16.38
C ASP A 97 -11.66 12.51 -17.03
N GLY A 98 -12.66 11.99 -16.35
CA GLY A 98 -14.02 11.83 -16.86
C GLY A 98 -14.21 10.50 -17.62
N VAL A 99 -15.31 10.41 -18.37
CA VAL A 99 -15.64 9.24 -19.19
C VAL A 99 -15.08 9.45 -20.60
N PRO A 100 -14.22 8.54 -21.11
CA PRO A 100 -13.65 8.70 -22.44
C PRO A 100 -14.73 8.51 -23.51
N SER A 101 -14.69 9.32 -24.56
CA SER A 101 -15.50 9.12 -25.76
C SER A 101 -14.97 7.96 -26.59
N LYS A 102 -15.74 7.51 -27.58
CA LYS A 102 -15.27 6.48 -28.54
C LYS A 102 -14.02 6.92 -29.29
N ASP A 103 -13.92 8.18 -29.63
CA ASP A 103 -12.74 8.76 -30.30
C ASP A 103 -11.53 8.83 -29.37
N ASP A 104 -11.75 9.17 -28.08
CA ASP A 104 -10.69 9.06 -27.05
C ASP A 104 -10.18 7.63 -26.96
N ILE A 105 -11.06 6.63 -26.87
CA ILE A 105 -10.66 5.23 -26.78
C ILE A 105 -9.88 4.80 -28.04
N ALA A 106 -10.34 5.16 -29.23
CA ALA A 106 -9.65 4.84 -30.48
C ALA A 106 -8.26 5.47 -30.56
N ARG A 107 -8.10 6.71 -30.07
CA ARG A 107 -6.81 7.38 -29.95
C ARG A 107 -5.93 6.69 -28.90
N LEU A 108 -6.45 6.46 -27.70
CA LEU A 108 -5.72 5.85 -26.59
C LEU A 108 -5.22 4.44 -26.93
N LYS A 109 -5.99 3.68 -27.71
CA LYS A 109 -5.58 2.34 -28.19
C LYS A 109 -4.28 2.37 -28.99
N LYS A 110 -4.01 3.45 -29.72
CA LYS A 110 -2.79 3.63 -30.51
C LYS A 110 -1.63 4.17 -29.69
N GLU A 111 -1.91 4.94 -28.65
CA GLU A 111 -0.91 5.76 -27.94
C GLU A 111 -0.49 5.18 -26.58
N VAL A 112 -1.45 4.69 -25.79
CA VAL A 112 -1.18 4.20 -24.44
C VAL A 112 -0.21 3.01 -24.42
N PRO A 113 -0.32 1.99 -25.29
CA PRO A 113 0.65 0.90 -25.32
C PRO A 113 2.09 1.33 -25.61
N LYS A 114 2.27 2.43 -26.34
CA LYS A 114 3.61 2.98 -26.66
C LYS A 114 4.19 3.79 -25.54
N GLN A 115 3.33 4.41 -24.71
CA GLN A 115 3.71 5.26 -23.58
C GLN A 115 4.73 6.36 -23.95
N GLU A 116 4.56 6.99 -25.09
CA GLU A 116 5.41 8.06 -25.57
C GLU A 116 4.94 9.43 -25.08
N VAL A 117 5.89 10.24 -24.64
CA VAL A 117 5.65 11.64 -24.23
C VAL A 117 5.16 12.47 -25.43
N GLY A 118 4.20 13.36 -25.19
CA GLY A 118 3.68 14.32 -26.17
C GLY A 118 2.55 13.79 -27.06
N ARG A 119 2.17 12.52 -26.93
CA ARG A 119 1.03 11.95 -27.66
C ARG A 119 -0.27 11.88 -26.85
N LEU A 120 -0.19 12.14 -25.58
CA LEU A 120 -1.31 12.10 -24.67
C LEU A 120 -1.88 13.50 -24.45
N SER A 121 -3.18 13.57 -24.18
CA SER A 121 -3.84 14.82 -23.87
C SER A 121 -3.77 15.12 -22.37
N PHE A 122 -4.22 16.32 -22.01
CA PHE A 122 -4.32 16.73 -20.60
C PHE A 122 -5.36 15.91 -19.79
N LYS A 123 -6.20 15.13 -20.45
CA LYS A 123 -7.19 14.27 -19.79
C LYS A 123 -6.56 12.98 -19.25
N GLU A 124 -5.43 12.56 -19.78
CA GLU A 124 -4.71 11.41 -19.28
C GLU A 124 -3.88 11.81 -18.05
N LEU A 125 -4.33 11.41 -16.87
CA LEU A 125 -3.76 11.82 -15.59
C LEU A 125 -2.51 11.02 -15.21
N THR A 126 -2.46 9.75 -15.59
CA THR A 126 -1.31 8.89 -15.35
C THR A 126 -1.30 7.70 -16.30
N LEU A 127 -0.14 7.12 -16.47
CA LEU A 127 0.10 5.94 -17.30
C LEU A 127 0.72 4.84 -16.50
N SER A 128 0.38 3.60 -16.84
CA SER A 128 1.04 2.42 -16.33
C SER A 128 1.11 1.32 -17.37
N ARG A 129 2.04 0.43 -17.17
CA ARG A 129 2.20 -0.80 -17.92
C ARG A 129 2.50 -1.93 -16.96
N ALA A 130 2.05 -3.14 -17.29
CA ALA A 130 2.21 -4.28 -16.42
C ALA A 130 2.43 -5.58 -17.17
N ASN A 131 3.10 -6.50 -16.51
CA ASN A 131 3.22 -7.88 -16.95
C ASN A 131 2.43 -8.81 -16.02
N LYS A 132 1.87 -9.87 -16.60
CA LYS A 132 1.26 -10.95 -15.85
C LYS A 132 2.32 -11.63 -14.97
N SER A 133 1.97 -11.95 -13.74
CA SER A 133 2.69 -12.96 -12.98
C SER A 133 2.36 -14.32 -13.57
N VAL A 134 3.07 -14.73 -14.62
CA VAL A 134 2.68 -15.86 -15.50
C VAL A 134 2.30 -17.09 -14.70
N ARG A 135 3.13 -17.49 -13.74
CA ARG A 135 2.89 -18.68 -12.90
C ARG A 135 1.61 -18.55 -12.10
N VAL A 136 1.40 -17.42 -11.42
CA VAL A 136 0.23 -17.20 -10.57
C VAL A 136 -1.00 -16.93 -11.41
N PHE A 137 -0.91 -16.14 -12.46
CA PHE A 137 -2.02 -15.87 -13.37
C PHE A 137 -2.56 -17.17 -13.98
N ASN A 138 -1.69 -18.00 -14.53
CA ASN A 138 -2.07 -19.28 -15.12
C ASN A 138 -2.65 -20.23 -14.07
N HIS A 139 -2.06 -20.31 -12.87
CA HIS A 139 -2.59 -21.12 -11.78
C HIS A 139 -4.03 -20.70 -11.41
N VAL A 140 -4.29 -19.39 -11.30
CA VAL A 140 -5.63 -18.89 -10.97
C VAL A 140 -6.61 -19.23 -12.09
N VAL A 141 -6.26 -18.99 -13.35
CA VAL A 141 -7.10 -19.33 -14.51
C VAL A 141 -7.41 -20.83 -14.55
N GLU A 142 -6.40 -21.70 -14.35
CA GLU A 142 -6.58 -23.14 -14.30
C GLU A 142 -7.53 -23.56 -13.17
N SER A 143 -7.30 -23.06 -11.97
CA SER A 143 -8.13 -23.38 -10.81
C SER A 143 -9.59 -23.00 -11.06
N LEU A 144 -9.82 -21.75 -11.47
CA LEU A 144 -11.16 -21.23 -11.73
C LEU A 144 -11.87 -21.99 -12.87
N SER A 145 -11.17 -22.31 -13.97
CA SER A 145 -11.73 -23.05 -15.10
C SER A 145 -12.12 -24.49 -14.71
N ASN A 146 -11.50 -25.04 -13.68
CA ASN A 146 -11.82 -26.36 -13.10
C ASN A 146 -12.84 -26.32 -11.97
N GLY A 147 -13.49 -25.17 -11.72
CA GLY A 147 -14.51 -25.02 -10.67
C GLY A 147 -13.95 -24.92 -9.26
N LYS A 148 -12.69 -24.54 -9.11
CA LYS A 148 -12.00 -24.44 -7.82
C LYS A 148 -11.45 -23.06 -7.59
N GLN A 149 -11.33 -22.66 -6.33
CA GLN A 149 -10.55 -21.48 -5.97
C GLN A 149 -9.05 -21.80 -6.03
N PRO A 150 -8.19 -20.80 -6.34
CA PRO A 150 -6.75 -21.01 -6.36
C PRO A 150 -6.18 -21.30 -4.98
N ASP A 151 -5.00 -21.91 -4.96
CA ASP A 151 -4.25 -22.21 -3.75
C ASP A 151 -3.80 -20.92 -3.04
N LEU A 152 -4.23 -20.76 -1.78
CA LEU A 152 -3.93 -19.59 -0.97
C LEU A 152 -2.43 -19.48 -0.62
N ASP A 153 -1.75 -20.62 -0.42
CA ASP A 153 -0.32 -20.61 -0.09
C ASP A 153 0.52 -20.11 -1.27
N LEU A 154 0.12 -20.49 -2.50
CA LEU A 154 0.77 -19.97 -3.69
C LEU A 154 0.47 -18.48 -3.89
N LEU A 155 -0.78 -18.07 -3.68
CA LEU A 155 -1.17 -16.66 -3.78
C LEU A 155 -0.46 -15.80 -2.73
N SER A 156 -0.33 -16.27 -1.50
CA SER A 156 0.33 -15.55 -0.41
C SER A 156 1.82 -15.31 -0.68
N LYS A 157 2.47 -16.21 -1.41
CA LYS A 157 3.89 -16.05 -1.78
C LYS A 157 4.13 -14.94 -2.78
N VAL A 158 3.17 -14.62 -3.63
CA VAL A 158 3.30 -13.62 -4.70
C VAL A 158 2.41 -12.40 -4.49
N GLY A 159 1.18 -12.58 -4.01
CA GLY A 159 0.24 -11.51 -3.65
C GLY A 159 -0.36 -10.72 -4.81
N TYR A 160 -0.06 -11.04 -6.08
CA TYR A 160 -0.56 -10.29 -7.23
C TYR A 160 -0.69 -11.13 -8.50
N LEU A 161 -1.63 -10.74 -9.35
CA LEU A 161 -1.83 -11.33 -10.69
C LEU A 161 -1.08 -10.56 -11.77
N TYR A 162 -0.98 -9.25 -11.61
CA TYR A 162 -0.26 -8.35 -12.49
C TYR A 162 0.77 -7.54 -11.70
N ARG A 163 1.92 -7.30 -12.30
CA ARG A 163 2.97 -6.45 -11.75
C ARG A 163 3.15 -5.23 -12.63
N THR A 164 2.87 -4.06 -12.09
CA THR A 164 3.18 -2.81 -12.75
C THR A 164 4.69 -2.61 -12.78
N THR A 165 5.22 -2.34 -13.94
CA THR A 165 6.66 -2.11 -14.14
C THR A 165 7.00 -0.64 -14.21
N ALA A 166 6.01 0.18 -14.53
CA ALA A 166 6.12 1.62 -14.48
C ALA A 166 4.73 2.21 -14.19
N VAL A 167 4.69 3.16 -13.28
CA VAL A 167 3.54 4.01 -13.04
C VAL A 167 4.06 5.43 -13.09
N TYR A 168 3.55 6.19 -14.02
CA TYR A 168 4.00 7.54 -14.29
C TYR A 168 2.90 8.51 -13.90
N GLY A 169 3.13 9.24 -12.84
CA GLY A 169 2.20 10.24 -12.36
C GLY A 169 2.36 11.58 -13.03
N SER A 170 1.57 12.51 -12.55
CA SER A 170 1.48 13.87 -13.07
C SER A 170 2.84 14.52 -13.27
N GLY A 171 3.05 15.03 -14.44
CA GLY A 171 4.23 15.81 -14.81
C GLY A 171 5.40 15.07 -15.39
N LYS A 172 5.48 13.74 -15.28
CA LYS A 172 6.61 13.00 -15.82
C LYS A 172 6.54 12.78 -17.34
N PHE A 173 5.37 12.69 -17.90
CA PHE A 173 5.16 12.54 -19.35
C PHE A 173 4.32 13.69 -19.93
N GLY A 174 4.43 14.87 -19.38
CA GLY A 174 3.55 15.99 -19.74
C GLY A 174 2.09 15.70 -19.40
N LEU A 175 1.86 14.71 -18.55
CA LEU A 175 0.55 14.33 -18.07
C LEU A 175 0.09 15.36 -17.06
N ALA A 176 -1.15 15.53 -16.93
CA ALA A 176 -1.87 16.40 -16.05
C ALA A 176 -1.11 17.66 -15.64
N ASP A 177 -1.53 18.75 -16.14
CA ASP A 177 -1.18 20.02 -15.57
C ASP A 177 -1.61 20.03 -14.09
N ARG A 178 -0.67 19.98 -13.17
CA ARG A 178 -0.94 19.97 -11.72
C ARG A 178 -1.81 21.15 -11.30
N PHE A 179 -1.70 22.28 -11.96
CA PHE A 179 -2.56 23.45 -11.69
C PHE A 179 -4.03 23.16 -11.94
N ARG A 180 -4.36 22.27 -12.86
CA ARG A 180 -5.74 21.92 -13.20
C ARG A 180 -6.37 20.98 -12.19
N ILE A 181 -5.56 20.19 -11.49
CA ILE A 181 -6.02 19.18 -10.53
C ILE A 181 -5.78 19.57 -9.07
N LYS A 182 -5.08 20.67 -8.80
CA LYS A 182 -4.70 21.10 -7.45
C LYS A 182 -5.86 21.23 -6.46
N ASN A 183 -7.06 21.52 -6.96
CA ASN A 183 -8.26 21.65 -6.13
C ASN A 183 -9.03 20.34 -5.93
N ARG A 184 -8.46 19.22 -6.35
CA ARG A 184 -9.06 17.89 -6.22
C ARG A 184 -8.39 17.17 -5.08
N GLU A 185 -9.01 17.20 -3.89
CA GLU A 185 -8.44 16.62 -2.67
C GLU A 185 -8.08 15.15 -2.84
N GLU A 186 -8.87 14.40 -3.61
CA GLU A 186 -8.70 12.96 -3.84
C GLU A 186 -7.42 12.59 -4.61
N ILE A 187 -6.91 13.52 -5.42
CA ILE A 187 -5.70 13.31 -6.24
C ILE A 187 -4.60 14.34 -5.98
N ASN A 188 -4.86 15.31 -5.10
CA ASN A 188 -3.88 16.29 -4.69
C ASN A 188 -2.94 15.67 -3.65
N GLY A 189 -1.68 15.63 -3.97
CA GLY A 189 -0.62 15.07 -3.14
C GLY A 189 0.25 14.08 -3.89
N PRO A 190 1.46 13.86 -3.41
CA PRO A 190 2.40 12.95 -4.02
C PRO A 190 1.85 11.52 -4.10
N PHE A 191 2.08 10.87 -5.23
CA PHE A 191 1.68 9.48 -5.52
C PHE A 191 0.18 9.17 -5.50
N ARG A 192 -0.71 10.13 -5.22
CA ARG A 192 -2.13 9.81 -5.12
C ARG A 192 -2.72 9.36 -6.44
N LEU A 193 -2.32 9.94 -7.55
CA LEU A 193 -2.75 9.51 -8.89
C LEU A 193 -2.23 8.12 -9.23
N GLU A 194 -0.97 7.86 -8.92
CA GLU A 194 -0.33 6.56 -9.13
C GLU A 194 -1.01 5.47 -8.30
N MET A 195 -1.28 5.75 -7.04
CA MET A 195 -1.97 4.83 -6.14
C MET A 195 -3.42 4.60 -6.58
N MET A 196 -4.13 5.64 -7.05
CA MET A 196 -5.48 5.53 -7.61
C MET A 196 -5.48 4.60 -8.82
N LEU A 197 -4.57 4.80 -9.76
CA LEU A 197 -4.46 3.94 -10.93
C LEU A 197 -4.21 2.49 -10.50
N VAL A 198 -3.24 2.25 -9.63
CA VAL A 198 -2.89 0.90 -9.16
C VAL A 198 -4.07 0.24 -8.46
N TYR A 199 -4.80 0.98 -7.65
CA TYR A 199 -6.00 0.48 -7.00
C TYR A 199 -7.08 0.08 -8.03
N PHE A 200 -7.33 0.91 -9.03
CA PHE A 200 -8.34 0.64 -10.04
C PHE A 200 -7.95 -0.52 -10.98
N VAL A 201 -6.66 -0.71 -11.24
CA VAL A 201 -6.16 -1.85 -12.03
C VAL A 201 -6.56 -3.19 -11.42
N ARG A 202 -6.74 -3.28 -10.10
CA ARG A 202 -7.21 -4.52 -9.45
C ARG A 202 -8.51 -5.03 -10.07
N GLN A 203 -9.48 -4.14 -10.34
CA GLN A 203 -10.77 -4.56 -10.89
C GLN A 203 -10.60 -5.21 -12.26
N PHE A 204 -9.77 -4.60 -13.12
CA PHE A 204 -9.44 -5.21 -14.41
C PHE A 204 -8.79 -6.59 -14.24
N THR A 205 -7.84 -6.73 -13.31
CA THR A 205 -7.13 -8.01 -13.14
C THR A 205 -8.05 -9.14 -12.69
N PHE A 206 -9.02 -8.85 -11.82
CA PHE A 206 -10.01 -9.84 -11.38
C PHE A 206 -10.97 -10.23 -12.51
N ASP A 207 -11.50 -9.25 -13.23
CA ASP A 207 -12.37 -9.50 -14.37
C ASP A 207 -11.64 -10.27 -15.49
N HIS A 208 -10.35 -9.98 -15.69
CA HIS A 208 -9.54 -10.62 -16.70
C HIS A 208 -9.34 -12.13 -16.42
N VAL A 209 -8.93 -12.50 -15.19
CA VAL A 209 -8.78 -13.93 -14.88
C VAL A 209 -10.11 -14.68 -14.91
N ASN A 210 -11.19 -14.04 -14.45
CA ASN A 210 -12.53 -14.60 -14.52
C ASN A 210 -12.99 -14.82 -15.95
N HIS A 211 -12.72 -13.86 -16.85
CA HIS A 211 -13.04 -13.92 -18.27
C HIS A 211 -12.31 -15.07 -18.97
N VAL A 212 -10.99 -15.13 -18.82
CA VAL A 212 -10.17 -16.18 -19.44
C VAL A 212 -10.56 -17.55 -18.89
N ALA A 213 -10.77 -17.69 -17.59
CA ALA A 213 -11.19 -18.94 -16.98
C ALA A 213 -12.55 -19.41 -17.51
N TYR A 214 -13.50 -18.49 -17.63
CA TYR A 214 -14.83 -18.79 -18.19
C TYR A 214 -14.74 -19.28 -19.65
N HIS A 215 -14.00 -18.58 -20.51
CA HIS A 215 -13.84 -18.99 -21.90
C HIS A 215 -13.09 -20.31 -22.08
N LYS A 216 -12.17 -20.60 -21.15
CA LYS A 216 -11.46 -21.89 -21.13
C LYS A 216 -12.38 -23.07 -20.80
N ASN A 217 -13.35 -22.90 -19.90
CA ASN A 217 -14.31 -23.95 -19.56
C ASN A 217 -15.66 -23.37 -19.06
N PRO A 218 -16.53 -22.93 -19.96
CA PRO A 218 -17.78 -22.27 -19.59
C PRO A 218 -18.72 -23.09 -18.68
N LYS A 219 -18.60 -24.44 -18.75
CA LYS A 219 -19.49 -25.32 -17.98
C LYS A 219 -19.07 -25.48 -16.50
N LYS A 220 -17.77 -25.30 -16.20
CA LYS A 220 -17.24 -25.56 -14.86
C LYS A 220 -16.67 -24.30 -14.19
N ALA A 221 -16.34 -23.28 -14.96
CA ALA A 221 -15.66 -22.11 -14.44
C ALA A 221 -16.44 -21.42 -13.32
N VAL A 222 -15.73 -21.07 -12.28
CA VAL A 222 -16.23 -20.26 -11.16
C VAL A 222 -15.50 -18.92 -11.13
N LYS A 223 -16.09 -17.92 -10.49
CA LYS A 223 -15.46 -16.62 -10.28
C LYS A 223 -14.51 -16.66 -9.09
N LEU A 224 -13.50 -15.84 -9.14
CA LEU A 224 -12.61 -15.58 -8.01
C LEU A 224 -13.43 -15.09 -6.81
N SER A 225 -13.25 -15.71 -5.65
CA SER A 225 -14.04 -15.37 -4.45
C SER A 225 -13.65 -13.99 -3.91
N GLU A 226 -14.61 -13.29 -3.31
CA GLU A 226 -14.38 -11.99 -2.69
C GLU A 226 -13.27 -12.06 -1.63
N LYS A 227 -13.24 -13.13 -0.83
CA LYS A 227 -12.20 -13.34 0.17
C LYS A 227 -10.79 -13.33 -0.45
N ILE A 228 -10.62 -13.94 -1.62
CA ILE A 228 -9.34 -13.95 -2.32
C ILE A 228 -9.07 -12.57 -2.95
N CYS A 229 -10.08 -11.94 -3.53
CA CYS A 229 -9.94 -10.59 -4.09
C CYS A 229 -9.46 -9.58 -3.05
N LYS A 230 -9.89 -9.70 -1.79
CA LYS A 230 -9.44 -8.83 -0.68
C LYS A 230 -7.94 -8.95 -0.41
N ASN A 231 -7.38 -10.12 -0.61
CA ASN A 231 -5.96 -10.42 -0.33
C ASN A 231 -5.04 -10.26 -1.55
N LEU A 232 -5.60 -10.07 -2.74
CA LEU A 232 -4.82 -9.84 -3.95
C LEU A 232 -4.68 -8.35 -4.24
N GLY A 233 -3.47 -7.94 -4.51
CA GLY A 233 -3.15 -6.58 -4.91
C GLY A 233 -2.54 -6.50 -6.31
N ILE A 234 -1.81 -5.43 -6.54
CA ILE A 234 -1.02 -5.22 -7.76
C ILE A 234 0.45 -5.12 -7.39
N GLY A 235 1.27 -6.00 -7.94
CA GLY A 235 2.72 -5.92 -7.79
C GLY A 235 3.24 -4.62 -8.40
N ASN A 236 4.21 -4.01 -7.73
CA ASN A 236 4.76 -2.74 -8.19
C ASN A 236 6.29 -2.77 -8.10
N SER A 237 6.93 -2.69 -9.27
CA SER A 237 8.39 -2.64 -9.38
C SER A 237 8.97 -1.23 -9.34
N THR A 238 8.15 -0.19 -9.35
CA THR A 238 8.61 1.20 -9.34
C THR A 238 8.73 1.80 -7.95
N GLY A 239 8.47 0.99 -6.92
CA GLY A 239 8.74 1.37 -5.55
C GLY A 239 7.77 2.42 -5.00
N LEU A 240 6.48 2.29 -5.26
CA LEU A 240 5.45 3.04 -4.50
C LEU A 240 5.36 2.58 -3.04
N GLY A 241 6.30 1.74 -2.60
CA GLY A 241 6.42 1.33 -1.24
C GLY A 241 7.03 2.40 -0.34
N MET A 242 7.00 2.15 0.96
CA MET A 242 7.43 3.10 1.98
C MET A 242 8.89 3.54 1.82
N ALA A 243 9.80 2.64 1.42
CA ALA A 243 11.23 2.94 1.30
C ALA A 243 11.55 4.05 0.29
N PRO A 244 11.06 3.95 -0.96
CA PRO A 244 11.24 5.02 -1.92
C PRO A 244 10.59 6.32 -1.50
N PHE A 245 9.44 6.20 -0.85
CA PHE A 245 8.69 7.33 -0.35
C PHE A 245 9.49 8.11 0.70
N ILE A 246 9.99 7.43 1.72
CA ILE A 246 10.81 8.03 2.77
C ILE A 246 12.05 8.71 2.18
N VAL A 247 12.74 8.02 1.26
CA VAL A 247 14.01 8.47 0.71
C VAL A 247 13.87 9.67 -0.23
N ASN A 248 12.77 9.72 -0.99
CA ASN A 248 12.60 10.72 -2.04
C ASN A 248 11.67 11.88 -1.64
N HIS A 249 11.00 11.79 -0.48
CA HIS A 249 10.02 12.78 -0.05
C HIS A 249 10.17 13.14 1.44
N PRO A 250 11.24 13.85 1.82
CA PRO A 250 11.50 14.19 3.23
C PRO A 250 10.38 15.03 3.87
N THR A 251 9.73 15.90 3.12
CA THR A 251 8.58 16.69 3.61
C THR A 251 7.41 15.79 3.99
N LEU A 252 7.11 14.78 3.18
CA LEU A 252 6.04 13.83 3.47
C LEU A 252 6.38 12.94 4.67
N LEU A 253 7.63 12.51 4.78
CA LEU A 253 8.10 11.81 5.95
C LEU A 253 7.91 12.65 7.21
N ASN A 254 8.32 13.91 7.17
CA ASN A 254 8.16 14.85 8.28
C ASN A 254 6.67 15.00 8.67
N ASN A 255 5.82 15.23 7.70
CA ASN A 255 4.39 15.42 7.93
C ASN A 255 3.70 14.16 8.46
N TRP A 256 4.11 13.01 7.97
CA TRP A 256 3.63 11.72 8.46
C TRP A 256 4.04 11.47 9.91
N ILE A 257 5.32 11.66 10.23
CA ILE A 257 5.81 11.52 11.60
C ILE A 257 5.13 12.53 12.52
N LEU A 258 5.01 13.79 12.13
CA LEU A 258 4.30 14.80 12.92
C LEU A 258 2.84 14.40 13.19
N SER A 259 2.15 13.90 12.16
CA SER A 259 0.76 13.43 12.32
C SER A 259 0.69 12.25 13.30
N ARG A 260 1.62 11.31 13.18
CA ARG A 260 1.71 10.15 14.07
C ARG A 260 2.03 10.54 15.52
N GLU A 261 3.00 11.40 15.73
CA GLU A 261 3.35 11.89 17.06
C GLU A 261 2.23 12.72 17.69
N THR A 262 1.54 13.53 16.88
CA THR A 262 0.36 14.28 17.33
C THR A 262 -0.78 13.36 17.72
N ALA A 263 -1.02 12.29 16.99
CA ALA A 263 -2.01 11.27 17.33
C ALA A 263 -1.65 10.58 18.65
N LEU A 264 -0.41 10.10 18.77
CA LEU A 264 0.08 9.46 19.98
C LEU A 264 -0.07 10.37 21.21
N LYS A 265 0.36 11.63 21.10
CA LYS A 265 0.18 12.61 22.16
C LYS A 265 -1.28 12.72 22.61
N LYS A 266 -2.20 12.94 21.67
CA LYS A 266 -3.63 13.07 21.97
C LYS A 266 -4.21 11.81 22.59
N ILE A 267 -3.80 10.63 22.16
CA ILE A 267 -4.25 9.35 22.73
C ILE A 267 -3.72 9.19 24.16
N ARG A 268 -2.47 9.53 24.42
CA ARG A 268 -1.90 9.50 25.77
C ARG A 268 -2.54 10.52 26.71
N GLU A 269 -3.10 11.60 26.20
CA GLU A 269 -3.85 12.62 26.95
C GLU A 269 -5.30 12.23 27.25
N ILE A 270 -5.80 11.10 26.73
CA ILE A 270 -7.15 10.59 27.03
C ILE A 270 -7.22 10.20 28.50
N LYS A 271 -8.04 10.95 29.26
CA LYS A 271 -8.15 10.76 30.70
C LYS A 271 -8.87 9.47 31.09
N LYS A 272 -9.91 9.10 30.32
CA LYS A 272 -10.70 7.89 30.54
C LYS A 272 -10.97 7.22 29.20
N VAL A 273 -10.79 5.90 29.16
CA VAL A 273 -11.03 5.08 27.98
C VAL A 273 -12.37 4.37 28.13
N GLU A 274 -13.15 4.35 27.05
CA GLU A 274 -14.40 3.60 27.01
C GLU A 274 -14.14 2.09 26.91
N ASP A 275 -15.03 1.28 27.50
CA ASP A 275 -14.88 -0.17 27.48
C ASP A 275 -14.80 -0.76 26.05
N LYS A 276 -15.51 -0.15 25.07
CA LYS A 276 -15.42 -0.59 23.68
C LYS A 276 -14.04 -0.36 23.09
N ASP A 277 -13.41 0.76 23.41
CA ASP A 277 -12.10 1.15 22.87
C ASP A 277 -10.98 0.31 23.46
N SER A 278 -11.04 0.05 24.79
CA SER A 278 -10.09 -0.85 25.43
C SER A 278 -10.21 -2.29 24.93
N LYS A 279 -11.44 -2.78 24.70
CA LYS A 279 -11.68 -4.10 24.13
C LYS A 279 -11.11 -4.20 22.71
N LEU A 280 -11.41 -3.23 21.85
CA LEU A 280 -10.88 -3.19 20.51
C LEU A 280 -9.35 -3.18 20.49
N PHE A 281 -8.74 -2.36 21.37
CA PHE A 281 -7.29 -2.31 21.51
C PHE A 281 -6.70 -3.68 21.88
N VAL A 282 -7.26 -4.35 22.89
CA VAL A 282 -6.78 -5.68 23.33
C VAL A 282 -6.99 -6.73 22.22
N GLU A 283 -8.12 -6.69 21.53
CA GLU A 283 -8.38 -7.58 20.41
C GLU A 283 -7.36 -7.40 19.28
N CYS A 284 -6.99 -6.16 18.96
CA CYS A 284 -5.96 -5.86 17.98
C CYS A 284 -4.58 -6.40 18.41
N ILE A 285 -4.23 -6.28 19.71
CA ILE A 285 -2.99 -6.87 20.23
C ILE A 285 -3.00 -8.42 20.09
N LYS A 286 -4.13 -9.07 20.38
CA LYS A 286 -4.27 -10.53 20.20
C LYS A 286 -4.13 -10.96 18.74
N LYS A 287 -4.79 -10.24 17.82
CA LYS A 287 -4.67 -10.48 16.37
C LYS A 287 -3.22 -10.28 15.90
N SER A 288 -2.52 -9.30 16.45
CA SER A 288 -1.15 -8.99 16.07
C SER A 288 -0.18 -10.15 16.35
N LEU A 289 -0.38 -10.89 17.42
CA LEU A 289 0.42 -12.10 17.71
C LEU A 289 0.31 -13.14 16.60
N THR A 290 -0.93 -13.41 16.14
CA THR A 290 -1.16 -14.33 15.03
C THR A 290 -0.51 -13.84 13.75
N ASN A 291 -0.57 -12.53 13.48
CA ASN A 291 0.06 -11.94 12.31
C ASN A 291 1.58 -12.06 12.37
N ILE A 292 2.20 -11.63 13.48
CA ILE A 292 3.66 -11.66 13.64
C ILE A 292 4.21 -13.08 13.48
N THR A 293 3.53 -14.10 14.02
CA THR A 293 3.93 -15.50 13.86
C THR A 293 3.88 -15.98 12.42
N SER A 294 3.07 -15.35 11.57
CA SER A 294 2.98 -15.69 10.15
C SER A 294 4.08 -15.06 9.29
N TRP A 295 4.84 -14.11 9.84
CA TRP A 295 5.89 -13.43 9.11
C TRP A 295 7.08 -14.36 8.86
N ASN A 296 7.55 -14.35 7.62
CA ASN A 296 8.62 -15.21 7.19
C ASN A 296 9.67 -14.44 6.37
N THR A 297 10.92 -14.62 6.73
CA THR A 297 12.06 -13.99 6.06
C THR A 297 13.27 -14.90 6.07
N ASP A 298 14.10 -14.81 5.06
CA ASP A 298 15.37 -15.54 4.96
C ASP A 298 16.54 -14.81 5.66
N SER A 299 16.33 -13.54 6.01
CA SER A 299 17.32 -12.76 6.74
C SER A 299 17.37 -13.13 8.21
N LYS A 300 18.50 -13.66 8.68
CA LYS A 300 18.70 -13.99 10.09
C LYS A 300 18.48 -12.79 11.01
N TYR A 301 18.95 -11.63 10.60
CA TYR A 301 18.76 -10.38 11.32
C TYR A 301 17.26 -10.06 11.54
N GLN A 302 16.46 -10.20 10.48
CA GLN A 302 15.01 -9.97 10.56
C GLN A 302 14.31 -11.05 11.39
N GLN A 303 14.72 -12.30 11.26
CA GLN A 303 14.19 -13.39 12.10
C GLN A 303 14.40 -13.12 13.58
N ASP A 304 15.58 -12.62 13.96
CA ASP A 304 15.90 -12.30 15.35
C ASP A 304 15.06 -11.09 15.84
N LYS A 305 14.83 -10.09 14.97
CA LYS A 305 13.93 -8.95 15.28
C LYS A 305 12.48 -9.38 15.43
N ILE A 306 11.97 -10.24 14.56
CA ILE A 306 10.60 -10.78 14.68
C ILE A 306 10.43 -11.59 15.98
N LYS A 307 11.41 -12.40 16.36
CA LYS A 307 11.39 -13.14 17.63
C LYS A 307 11.37 -12.21 18.85
N SER A 308 12.21 -11.17 18.84
CA SER A 308 12.20 -10.16 19.90
C SER A 308 10.85 -9.45 19.99
N LEU A 309 10.33 -9.00 18.85
CA LEU A 309 9.03 -8.35 18.79
C LEU A 309 7.92 -9.27 19.32
N LEU A 310 7.87 -10.51 18.84
CA LEU A 310 6.86 -11.49 19.30
C LEU A 310 6.90 -11.67 20.81
N LYS A 311 8.09 -11.91 21.36
CA LYS A 311 8.30 -12.07 22.80
C LYS A 311 7.80 -10.84 23.60
N ASP A 312 8.10 -9.64 23.12
CA ASP A 312 7.73 -8.42 23.82
C ASP A 312 6.24 -8.11 23.68
N VAL A 313 5.60 -8.45 22.55
CA VAL A 313 4.14 -8.33 22.40
C VAL A 313 3.41 -9.36 23.28
N GLU A 314 3.93 -10.59 23.41
CA GLU A 314 3.39 -11.57 24.37
C GLU A 314 3.50 -11.08 25.80
N LYS A 315 4.67 -10.56 26.19
CA LYS A 315 4.89 -9.94 27.52
C LYS A 315 3.91 -8.79 27.77
N PHE A 316 3.71 -7.94 26.77
CA PHE A 316 2.78 -6.83 26.85
C PHE A 316 1.32 -7.29 26.96
N LEU A 317 0.91 -8.30 26.19
CA LEU A 317 -0.44 -8.87 26.27
C LEU A 317 -0.70 -9.42 27.68
N ASN A 318 0.26 -10.15 28.25
CA ASN A 318 0.13 -10.66 29.60
C ASN A 318 -0.03 -9.53 30.65
N TYR A 319 0.74 -8.44 30.49
CA TYR A 319 0.63 -7.27 31.36
C TYR A 319 -0.77 -6.63 31.29
N ILE A 320 -1.29 -6.38 30.08
CA ILE A 320 -2.60 -5.70 29.94
C ILE A 320 -3.78 -6.58 30.36
N GLU A 321 -3.65 -7.91 30.34
CA GLU A 321 -4.72 -8.84 30.75
C GLU A 321 -4.73 -9.10 32.25
N ASN A 322 -3.58 -9.13 32.90
CA ASN A 322 -3.47 -9.58 34.30
C ASN A 322 -3.14 -8.46 35.31
N ASP A 323 -2.35 -7.48 34.91
CA ASP A 323 -1.76 -6.51 35.82
C ASP A 323 -2.25 -5.07 35.60
N PHE A 324 -2.89 -4.80 34.42
CA PHE A 324 -3.26 -3.46 34.04
C PHE A 324 -4.77 -3.17 34.15
N ASN A 325 -5.10 -1.94 34.61
CA ASN A 325 -6.49 -1.51 34.74
C ASN A 325 -6.80 -0.30 33.86
N PHE A 326 -7.58 -0.51 32.78
CA PHE A 326 -8.02 0.55 31.87
C PHE A 326 -8.90 1.64 32.52
N LYS A 327 -9.34 1.47 33.78
CA LYS A 327 -10.07 2.49 34.52
C LYS A 327 -9.16 3.52 35.20
N ASN A 328 -7.84 3.31 35.18
CA ASN A 328 -6.85 4.28 35.63
C ASN A 328 -7.00 5.59 34.85
N GLU A 329 -6.53 6.69 35.46
CA GLU A 329 -6.43 7.96 34.72
C GLU A 329 -5.27 7.92 33.74
N TYR A 330 -5.53 8.36 32.51
CA TYR A 330 -4.55 8.36 31.40
C TYR A 330 -3.96 6.97 31.06
N PRO A 331 -4.83 5.95 30.85
CA PRO A 331 -4.35 4.58 30.75
C PRO A 331 -3.40 4.35 29.59
N PHE A 332 -3.59 5.01 28.45
CA PHE A 332 -2.64 4.89 27.33
C PHE A 332 -1.28 5.55 27.60
N ASN A 333 -1.24 6.55 28.47
CA ASN A 333 0.05 7.07 28.90
C ASN A 333 0.77 6.11 29.84
N GLU A 334 0.06 5.48 30.75
CA GLU A 334 0.61 4.45 31.65
C GLU A 334 1.14 3.26 30.82
N ILE A 335 0.37 2.78 29.83
CA ILE A 335 0.80 1.74 28.89
C ILE A 335 2.08 2.19 28.14
N TYR A 336 2.12 3.41 27.63
CA TYR A 336 3.29 3.90 26.91
C TYR A 336 4.55 3.92 27.80
N VAL A 337 4.44 4.40 29.03
CA VAL A 337 5.56 4.43 29.99
C VAL A 337 6.04 3.03 30.31
N TRP A 338 5.11 2.08 30.46
CA TRP A 338 5.47 0.69 30.68
C TRP A 338 6.21 0.09 29.47
N LEU A 339 5.71 0.31 28.25
CA LEU A 339 6.34 -0.15 27.01
C LEU A 339 7.77 0.38 26.87
N ASP A 340 7.96 1.68 27.11
CA ASP A 340 9.25 2.36 26.99
C ASP A 340 10.30 1.79 27.95
N LYS A 341 9.86 1.29 29.09
CA LYS A 341 10.74 0.67 30.10
C LYS A 341 10.98 -0.82 29.84
N GLU A 342 10.00 -1.56 29.36
CA GLU A 342 9.94 -3.01 29.46
C GLU A 342 10.11 -3.73 28.11
N THR A 343 10.10 -3.00 26.99
CA THR A 343 10.09 -3.61 25.64
C THR A 343 11.07 -2.92 24.69
N CYS A 344 11.34 -3.59 23.56
CA CYS A 344 12.20 -3.03 22.51
C CYS A 344 11.47 -1.93 21.73
N ASP A 345 12.24 -1.08 21.05
CA ASP A 345 11.74 0.02 20.21
C ASP A 345 10.73 -0.45 19.17
N GLU A 346 10.97 -1.62 18.57
CA GLU A 346 10.08 -2.23 17.59
C GLU A 346 8.70 -2.54 18.18
N CYS A 347 8.65 -3.05 19.41
CA CYS A 347 7.39 -3.33 20.09
C CYS A 347 6.66 -2.04 20.48
N ILE A 348 7.38 -1.03 20.94
CA ILE A 348 6.79 0.27 21.25
C ILE A 348 6.10 0.83 20.00
N GLU A 349 6.81 0.90 18.88
CA GLU A 349 6.26 1.49 17.66
C GLU A 349 5.10 0.66 17.08
N TYR A 350 5.15 -0.66 17.24
CA TYR A 350 4.07 -1.55 16.87
C TYR A 350 2.80 -1.28 17.69
N VAL A 351 2.92 -1.28 19.02
CA VAL A 351 1.79 -1.04 19.92
C VAL A 351 1.24 0.38 19.79
N VAL A 352 2.11 1.37 19.60
CA VAL A 352 1.70 2.77 19.32
C VAL A 352 0.81 2.84 18.08
N SER A 353 1.12 2.06 17.04
CA SER A 353 0.28 1.99 15.85
C SER A 353 -1.11 1.41 16.16
N ILE A 354 -1.17 0.40 17.03
CA ILE A 354 -2.44 -0.21 17.47
C ILE A 354 -3.24 0.71 18.38
N MET A 355 -2.60 1.52 19.22
CA MET A 355 -3.29 2.51 20.04
C MET A 355 -4.16 3.47 19.22
N MET A 356 -3.87 3.64 17.95
CA MET A 356 -4.62 4.52 17.04
C MET A 356 -5.94 3.91 16.55
N GLU A 357 -6.09 2.58 16.65
CA GLU A 357 -7.23 1.87 16.05
C GLU A 357 -8.62 2.31 16.58
N PRO A 358 -8.83 2.54 17.87
CA PRO A 358 -10.12 2.96 18.37
C PRO A 358 -10.51 4.42 18.05
N TYR A 359 -9.55 5.29 17.65
CA TYR A 359 -9.71 6.75 17.73
C TYR A 359 -9.80 7.46 16.37
N ASN A 360 -10.79 7.13 15.55
CA ASN A 360 -11.03 7.79 14.25
C ASN A 360 -11.11 9.32 14.39
N TYR A 361 -11.79 9.83 15.42
CA TYR A 361 -11.96 11.27 15.62
C TYR A 361 -10.65 12.04 15.87
N ILE A 362 -9.60 11.34 16.34
CA ILE A 362 -8.25 11.91 16.46
C ILE A 362 -7.50 11.79 15.12
N ILE A 363 -7.67 10.66 14.43
CA ILE A 363 -6.88 10.29 13.27
C ILE A 363 -7.34 11.02 12.00
N ASP A 364 -8.66 11.06 11.75
CA ASP A 364 -9.22 11.59 10.50
C ASP A 364 -8.76 13.04 10.20
N PRO A 365 -8.69 13.97 11.17
CA PRO A 365 -8.16 15.30 10.92
C PRO A 365 -6.68 15.34 10.56
N LEU A 366 -5.90 14.33 10.99
CA LEU A 366 -4.45 14.27 10.78
C LEU A 366 -4.09 13.64 9.44
N VAL A 367 -4.97 12.83 8.86
CA VAL A 367 -4.75 12.19 7.56
C VAL A 367 -4.47 13.20 6.44
N LYS A 368 -5.17 14.34 6.44
CA LYS A 368 -4.95 15.41 5.46
C LYS A 368 -3.56 16.02 5.58
N ASN A 369 -3.06 16.18 6.80
CA ASN A 369 -1.73 16.74 7.05
C ASN A 369 -0.61 15.77 6.64
N MET A 370 -0.85 14.50 6.80
CA MET A 370 0.11 13.44 6.47
C MET A 370 0.54 13.45 5.01
N SER A 371 -0.40 13.72 4.10
CA SER A 371 -0.15 13.72 2.65
C SER A 371 0.05 15.10 2.03
N SER A 372 0.30 16.14 2.85
CA SER A 372 0.52 17.51 2.37
C SER A 372 1.94 17.68 1.83
N ASP A 373 2.08 18.40 0.72
CA ASP A 373 3.38 18.85 0.20
C ASP A 373 3.96 20.03 1.01
N GLU A 374 3.13 20.67 1.85
CA GLU A 374 3.57 21.74 2.73
C GLU A 374 4.30 21.17 3.94
N GLU A 375 5.45 21.74 4.23
CA GLU A 375 6.21 21.39 5.42
C GLU A 375 5.47 21.81 6.69
N LYS A 376 5.24 20.88 7.58
CA LYS A 376 4.68 21.12 8.90
C LYS A 376 5.78 21.05 9.97
N TYR A 377 5.66 21.87 11.00
CA TYR A 377 6.68 21.99 12.02
C TYR A 377 6.70 20.80 12.97
N PHE A 378 7.52 19.86 12.69
CA PHE A 378 8.02 18.89 13.65
C PHE A 378 9.53 18.81 13.49
N ASN A 379 10.30 19.75 13.81
CA ASN A 379 11.78 19.85 13.78
C ASN A 379 12.55 18.55 13.50
N ILE A 380 12.01 17.67 12.66
CA ILE A 380 12.85 16.73 11.94
C ILE A 380 13.72 17.65 11.13
N PRO A 381 15.05 17.50 11.20
CA PRO A 381 15.93 18.31 10.39
C PRO A 381 15.57 18.09 8.92
N THR A 382 14.70 18.95 8.43
CA THR A 382 14.25 18.98 7.03
C THR A 382 15.37 19.38 6.11
N ASN A 383 16.46 19.86 6.68
CA ASN A 383 17.73 20.08 6.02
C ASN A 383 18.50 18.79 5.70
N ARG A 384 17.99 17.63 6.06
CA ARG A 384 18.60 16.38 5.63
C ARG A 384 18.37 16.18 4.14
N THR A 385 19.46 16.03 3.42
CA THR A 385 19.41 15.68 2.02
C THR A 385 18.82 14.28 1.84
N VAL A 386 18.38 13.96 0.64
CA VAL A 386 17.95 12.60 0.29
C VAL A 386 19.08 11.59 0.57
N GLU A 387 20.34 12.00 0.36
CA GLU A 387 21.54 11.22 0.65
C GLU A 387 21.67 10.89 2.14
N GLU A 388 21.41 11.84 3.01
CA GLU A 388 21.47 11.62 4.46
C GLU A 388 20.36 10.65 4.93
N LEU A 389 19.16 10.78 4.40
CA LEU A 389 18.06 9.84 4.67
C LEU A 389 18.39 8.43 4.15
N ARG A 390 18.95 8.33 2.94
CA ARG A 390 19.48 7.07 2.40
C ARG A 390 20.53 6.47 3.29
N SER A 391 21.48 7.27 3.76
CA SER A 391 22.54 6.84 4.67
C SER A 391 21.98 6.31 5.99
N ILE A 392 20.97 6.97 6.55
CA ILE A 392 20.29 6.51 7.76
C ILE A 392 19.65 5.14 7.54
N VAL A 393 18.89 4.96 6.47
CA VAL A 393 18.25 3.70 6.13
C VAL A 393 19.28 2.60 5.85
N LYS A 394 20.35 2.92 5.12
CA LYS A 394 21.46 2.02 4.81
C LYS A 394 22.20 1.53 6.06
N ASN A 395 22.45 2.42 7.02
CA ASN A 395 23.12 2.06 8.26
C ASN A 395 22.28 1.14 9.15
N LYS A 396 20.95 1.30 9.14
CA LYS A 396 20.04 0.41 9.85
C LYS A 396 20.00 -0.99 9.21
N TYR A 397 20.02 -1.02 7.89
CA TYR A 397 19.90 -2.23 7.10
C TYR A 397 21.14 -2.41 6.24
N PRO A 398 22.27 -2.90 6.81
CA PRO A 398 23.54 -2.99 6.09
C PRO A 398 23.48 -3.85 4.82
N ASN A 399 22.47 -4.71 4.70
CA ASN A 399 22.21 -5.49 3.50
C ASN A 399 21.48 -4.70 2.40
N ILE A 400 20.94 -3.51 2.72
CA ILE A 400 20.46 -2.53 1.75
C ILE A 400 21.65 -1.65 1.37
N LEU A 401 22.52 -2.18 0.53
CA LEU A 401 23.76 -1.49 0.13
C LEU A 401 23.49 -0.21 -0.65
N ASP A 402 22.48 -0.24 -1.46
CA ASP A 402 21.89 0.94 -2.08
C ASP A 402 20.39 0.75 -2.08
N ILE A 403 19.64 1.78 -1.77
CA ILE A 403 18.26 1.84 -2.17
C ILE A 403 18.29 2.07 -3.69
N ASN A 404 18.89 1.13 -4.36
CA ASN A 404 18.84 1.06 -5.79
C ASN A 404 17.67 0.13 -6.11
N PHE A 405 16.63 0.72 -6.66
CA PHE A 405 15.42 0.03 -7.07
C PHE A 405 15.66 -1.07 -8.10
N GLU A 406 16.86 -1.17 -8.65
CA GLU A 406 17.26 -2.22 -9.57
C GLU A 406 17.65 -3.53 -8.88
N LYS A 407 17.89 -3.53 -7.56
CA LYS A 407 18.28 -4.73 -6.80
C LYS A 407 17.13 -5.22 -5.92
N LYS A 408 16.50 -6.30 -6.32
CA LYS A 408 15.34 -6.91 -5.64
C LYS A 408 15.64 -7.30 -4.19
N GLU A 409 16.79 -7.84 -3.91
CA GLU A 409 17.22 -8.28 -2.58
C GLU A 409 17.23 -7.17 -1.54
N ASN A 410 17.29 -5.91 -1.97
CA ASN A 410 17.34 -4.77 -1.06
C ASN A 410 15.98 -4.39 -0.49
N TYR A 411 14.90 -4.76 -1.16
CA TYR A 411 13.54 -4.42 -0.73
C TYR A 411 13.09 -5.22 0.48
N GLN A 412 13.49 -6.47 0.58
CA GLN A 412 13.10 -7.35 1.68
C GLN A 412 13.56 -6.83 3.03
N ASN A 413 14.70 -6.17 3.05
CA ASN A 413 15.31 -5.70 4.29
C ASN A 413 14.68 -4.41 4.80
N PHE A 414 13.99 -3.66 3.96
CA PHE A 414 13.30 -2.45 4.38
C PHE A 414 11.95 -2.75 5.03
N TRP A 415 11.25 -3.77 4.53
CA TRP A 415 9.97 -4.24 5.03
C TRP A 415 10.14 -5.49 5.87
N PHE A 416 10.94 -5.39 6.92
CA PHE A 416 11.19 -6.56 7.75
C PHE A 416 9.91 -7.13 8.40
N ILE A 417 8.84 -6.36 8.42
CA ILE A 417 7.52 -6.76 8.90
C ILE A 417 6.62 -7.21 7.73
N SER A 418 7.17 -7.46 6.59
CA SER A 418 6.38 -7.97 5.46
C SER A 418 6.20 -9.48 5.55
N LYS A 419 4.98 -9.92 5.28
CA LYS A 419 4.59 -11.32 5.16
C LYS A 419 5.31 -12.02 4.00
N ASN A 420 5.74 -11.27 3.01
CA ASN A 420 6.33 -11.75 1.78
C ASN A 420 7.84 -11.49 1.75
N LYS A 421 8.57 -12.49 1.27
CA LYS A 421 10.02 -12.46 1.11
C LYS A 421 10.52 -11.56 -0.02
N GLU A 422 9.60 -11.07 -0.84
CA GLU A 422 9.91 -10.34 -2.05
C GLU A 422 9.69 -8.83 -1.87
N GLU A 423 9.85 -8.07 -2.94
CA GLU A 423 9.73 -6.61 -2.98
C GLU A 423 8.56 -6.08 -2.16
N PRO A 424 8.72 -4.92 -1.50
CA PRO A 424 7.59 -4.23 -0.90
C PRO A 424 6.53 -3.99 -1.97
N ARG A 425 5.35 -4.51 -1.74
CA ARG A 425 4.26 -4.46 -2.68
C ARG A 425 3.14 -3.64 -2.09
N LEU A 426 2.60 -2.75 -2.88
CA LEU A 426 1.29 -2.20 -2.60
C LEU A 426 0.25 -3.32 -2.43
N ALA A 427 0.50 -4.43 -3.14
CA ALA A 427 -0.28 -5.63 -3.16
C ALA A 427 -0.46 -6.34 -1.85
N ASP A 428 0.55 -6.35 -1.01
CA ASP A 428 0.53 -7.15 0.20
C ASP A 428 -0.54 -6.68 1.19
N ARG A 429 -1.22 -5.57 0.87
CA ARG A 429 -2.07 -4.88 1.82
C ARG A 429 -3.33 -4.27 1.21
N PHE A 430 -3.75 -4.73 0.07
CA PHE A 430 -5.06 -4.44 -0.48
C PHE A 430 -6.16 -5.28 0.18
N GLU A 431 -6.05 -5.53 1.47
CA GLU A 431 -7.18 -5.97 2.25
C GLU A 431 -8.17 -4.82 2.36
N GLU A 432 -9.46 -5.11 2.33
CA GLU A 432 -10.51 -4.07 2.37
C GLU A 432 -10.38 -3.15 3.58
N HIS A 433 -9.81 -3.66 4.66
CA HIS A 433 -9.57 -2.91 5.87
C HIS A 433 -8.16 -2.31 5.95
N GLY A 434 -7.31 -2.55 4.96
CA GLY A 434 -5.99 -1.96 4.83
C GLY A 434 -5.04 -2.29 5.98
N SER A 435 -5.37 -3.27 6.81
CA SER A 435 -4.62 -3.62 8.00
C SER A 435 -4.68 -5.11 8.27
N GLU A 436 -3.54 -5.68 8.66
CA GLU A 436 -3.48 -7.03 9.18
C GLU A 436 -4.13 -7.15 10.58
N LEU A 437 -4.49 -6.03 11.17
CA LEU A 437 -5.02 -5.93 12.52
C LEU A 437 -6.56 -5.94 12.58
N GLU A 438 -7.25 -5.89 11.44
CA GLU A 438 -8.71 -5.93 11.36
C GLU A 438 -9.30 -7.34 11.10
#